data_db4110e413afeb85e1261d03bf3454ec
#
_entry.id   db4110e413afeb85e1261d03bf3454ec
#
_cell.length_a   1.000
_cell.length_b   1.000
_cell.length_c   1.000
_cell.angle_alpha   90.00
_cell.angle_beta   90.00
_cell.angle_gamma   90.00
#
_symmetry.space_group_name_H-M   'P 1'
#
loop_
_entity.id
_entity.type
_entity.pdbx_description
1 polymer ?
#
loop_
_entity_poly.entity_id
_entity_poly.type
_entity_poly.pdbx_seq_one_letter_code
_entity_poly.pdbx_strand_id
1 'polypeptide(L)'
;MSVDEIEIPLAWREAVCAILESHDCRRIAVVKRAQDEWFAAFPDAFPYELHNALADALTGELVTGKRVLGMFPPGEVYAFWFFFRGQRLYGKINLVDGGLEIVVYSVHRPLKGDEL
;
A
#
# COMPACT_ATOMS: atom_id res chain seq x y z
N MET A 1 4.72 -16.67 11.81
CA MET A 1 4.15 -15.32 11.90
C MET A 1 5.14 -14.39 12.55
N SER A 2 5.36 -13.23 11.97
CA SER A 2 6.27 -12.23 12.57
C SER A 2 5.67 -11.67 13.84
N VAL A 3 6.51 -11.53 14.91
CA VAL A 3 6.06 -10.92 16.16
C VAL A 3 5.71 -9.43 16.00
N ASP A 4 6.15 -8.81 14.91
CA ASP A 4 5.87 -7.39 14.60
C ASP A 4 4.59 -7.21 13.77
N GLU A 5 3.99 -8.30 13.33
CA GLU A 5 2.76 -8.23 12.54
C GLU A 5 1.57 -7.96 13.45
N ILE A 6 0.82 -6.93 13.12
CA ILE A 6 -0.32 -6.47 13.91
C ILE A 6 -1.55 -6.32 13.02
N GLU A 7 -2.72 -6.23 13.65
CA GLU A 7 -3.93 -5.85 12.95
C GLU A 7 -3.82 -4.38 12.52
N ILE A 8 -4.00 -4.11 11.23
CA ILE A 8 -4.02 -2.74 10.73
C ILE A 8 -5.35 -2.10 11.14
N PRO A 9 -5.33 -0.94 11.81
CA PRO A 9 -6.56 -0.31 12.30
C PRO A 9 -7.59 -0.07 11.22
N LEU A 10 -8.85 -0.39 11.52
CA LEU A 10 -9.95 -0.23 10.57
C LEU A 10 -10.08 1.20 10.07
N ALA A 11 -9.93 2.20 10.96
CA ALA A 11 -10.04 3.60 10.59
C ALA A 11 -9.00 3.99 9.54
N TRP A 12 -7.76 3.52 9.68
CA TRP A 12 -6.70 3.75 8.70
C TRP A 12 -7.07 3.11 7.36
N ARG A 13 -7.50 1.83 7.40
CA ARG A 13 -7.87 1.10 6.19
C ARG A 13 -9.01 1.75 5.44
N GLU A 14 -10.06 2.20 6.15
CA GLU A 14 -11.18 2.89 5.54
C GLU A 14 -10.76 4.19 4.86
N ALA A 15 -9.94 4.99 5.54
CA ALA A 15 -9.44 6.25 4.98
C ALA A 15 -8.58 6.02 3.73
N VAL A 16 -7.67 5.06 3.80
CA VAL A 16 -6.78 4.74 2.66
C VAL A 16 -7.59 4.17 1.50
N CYS A 17 -8.52 3.26 1.75
CA CYS A 17 -9.36 2.69 0.69
C CYS A 17 -10.21 3.75 0.00
N ALA A 18 -10.79 4.68 0.76
CA ALA A 18 -11.58 5.77 0.17
C ALA A 18 -10.75 6.61 -0.79
N ILE A 19 -9.49 6.91 -0.41
CA ILE A 19 -8.59 7.67 -1.27
C ILE A 19 -8.19 6.85 -2.50
N LEU A 20 -7.83 5.57 -2.33
CA LEU A 20 -7.47 4.69 -3.45
C LEU A 20 -8.63 4.55 -4.45
N GLU A 21 -9.83 4.34 -3.96
CA GLU A 21 -11.01 4.16 -4.78
C GLU A 21 -11.44 5.42 -5.52
N SER A 22 -11.02 6.60 -5.03
CA SER A 22 -11.27 7.88 -5.70
C SER A 22 -10.46 8.00 -6.99
N HIS A 23 -9.34 7.30 -7.09
CA HIS A 23 -8.36 7.41 -8.20
C HIS A 23 -7.89 8.84 -8.45
N ASP A 24 -7.97 9.69 -7.43
CA ASP A 24 -7.56 11.10 -7.53
C ASP A 24 -6.05 11.22 -7.39
N CYS A 25 -5.37 11.46 -8.51
CA CYS A 25 -3.91 11.54 -8.53
C CYS A 25 -3.35 12.73 -7.75
N ARG A 26 -4.20 13.69 -7.35
CA ARG A 26 -3.77 14.79 -6.47
C ARG A 26 -3.66 14.34 -5.01
N ARG A 27 -4.29 13.20 -4.67
CA ARG A 27 -4.32 12.66 -3.31
C ARG A 27 -3.55 11.35 -3.18
N ILE A 28 -3.15 10.76 -4.31
CA ILE A 28 -2.43 9.48 -4.36
C ILE A 28 -1.08 9.71 -5.01
N ALA A 29 -0.03 9.76 -4.20
CA ALA A 29 1.34 9.88 -4.70
C ALA A 29 1.99 8.49 -4.65
N VAL A 30 2.37 7.97 -5.82
CA VAL A 30 3.19 6.75 -5.91
C VAL A 30 4.61 7.20 -6.22
N VAL A 31 5.57 6.87 -5.34
CA VAL A 31 6.95 7.33 -5.55
C VAL A 31 7.50 6.76 -6.86
N LYS A 32 8.41 7.49 -7.50
CA LYS A 32 8.90 7.14 -8.82
C LYS A 32 9.46 5.72 -8.89
N ARG A 33 10.24 5.31 -7.89
CA ARG A 33 10.78 3.96 -7.84
C ARG A 33 9.68 2.91 -7.85
N ALA A 34 8.61 3.12 -7.08
CA ALA A 34 7.48 2.19 -7.03
C ALA A 34 6.75 2.14 -8.36
N GLN A 35 6.55 3.29 -9.02
CA GLN A 35 5.95 3.34 -10.35
C GLN A 35 6.79 2.55 -11.35
N ASP A 36 8.10 2.76 -11.35
CA ASP A 36 9.01 2.10 -12.27
C ASP A 36 9.00 0.57 -12.05
N GLU A 37 9.01 0.13 -10.80
CA GLU A 37 8.93 -1.29 -10.46
C GLU A 37 7.61 -1.92 -10.90
N TRP A 38 6.50 -1.20 -10.71
CA TRP A 38 5.18 -1.66 -11.11
C TRP A 38 5.08 -1.81 -12.64
N PHE A 39 5.50 -0.80 -13.38
CA PHE A 39 5.44 -0.84 -14.84
C PHE A 39 6.42 -1.84 -15.43
N ALA A 40 7.55 -2.10 -14.77
CA ALA A 40 8.48 -3.14 -15.21
C ALA A 40 7.87 -4.54 -15.02
N ALA A 41 7.14 -4.75 -13.93
CA ALA A 41 6.51 -6.04 -13.63
C ALA A 41 5.23 -6.26 -14.43
N PHE A 42 4.45 -5.19 -14.66
CA PHE A 42 3.14 -5.24 -15.29
C PHE A 42 3.00 -4.11 -16.32
N PRO A 43 3.72 -4.21 -17.46
CA PRO A 43 3.79 -3.10 -18.43
C PRO A 43 2.45 -2.77 -19.10
N ASP A 44 1.49 -3.68 -19.07
CA ASP A 44 0.16 -3.48 -19.65
C ASP A 44 -0.90 -3.07 -18.61
N ALA A 45 -0.51 -2.94 -17.34
CA ALA A 45 -1.46 -2.58 -16.29
C ALA A 45 -1.64 -1.07 -16.20
N PHE A 46 -2.88 -0.64 -15.97
CA PHE A 46 -3.19 0.77 -15.76
C PHE A 46 -3.04 1.15 -14.28
N PRO A 47 -2.75 2.43 -13.97
CA PRO A 47 -2.63 2.88 -12.57
C PRO A 47 -3.84 2.55 -11.69
N TYR A 48 -5.07 2.61 -12.24
CA TYR A 48 -6.26 2.30 -11.44
C TYR A 48 -6.29 0.84 -10.98
N GLU A 49 -5.64 -0.06 -11.73
CA GLU A 49 -5.57 -1.48 -11.35
C GLU A 49 -4.72 -1.65 -10.09
N LEU A 50 -3.65 -0.86 -9.95
CA LEU A 50 -2.84 -0.85 -8.73
C LEU A 50 -3.67 -0.34 -7.55
N HIS A 51 -4.39 0.77 -7.74
CA HIS A 51 -5.25 1.33 -6.68
C HIS A 51 -6.26 0.29 -6.20
N ASN A 52 -6.91 -0.40 -7.13
CA ASN A 52 -7.90 -1.43 -6.80
C ASN A 52 -7.28 -2.62 -6.07
N ALA A 53 -6.11 -3.09 -6.50
CA ALA A 53 -5.43 -4.21 -5.85
C ALA A 53 -5.04 -3.88 -4.41
N LEU A 54 -4.53 -2.67 -4.18
CA LEU A 54 -4.19 -2.20 -2.83
C LEU A 54 -5.44 -2.10 -1.95
N ALA A 55 -6.51 -1.53 -2.48
CA ALA A 55 -7.77 -1.39 -1.72
C ALA A 55 -8.36 -2.77 -1.38
N ASP A 56 -8.34 -3.71 -2.31
CA ASP A 56 -8.83 -5.06 -2.07
C ASP A 56 -8.08 -5.75 -0.92
N ALA A 57 -6.76 -5.56 -0.85
CA ALA A 57 -5.96 -6.14 0.22
C ALA A 57 -6.28 -5.56 1.60
N LEU A 58 -6.78 -4.34 1.65
CA LEU A 58 -7.09 -3.63 2.90
C LEU A 58 -8.55 -3.77 3.30
N THR A 59 -9.34 -4.52 2.52
CA THR A 59 -10.75 -4.76 2.78
C THR A 59 -10.91 -6.12 3.46
N GLY A 60 -11.77 -6.19 4.46
CA GLY A 60 -12.04 -7.44 5.19
C GLY A 60 -12.16 -7.20 6.68
N GLU A 61 -12.51 -8.24 7.42
CA GLU A 61 -12.70 -8.13 8.86
C GLU A 61 -11.38 -8.03 9.60
N LEU A 62 -10.39 -8.83 9.18
CA LEU A 62 -9.07 -8.84 9.79
C LEU A 62 -8.01 -8.70 8.70
N VAL A 63 -7.27 -7.61 8.75
CA VAL A 63 -6.15 -7.36 7.85
C VAL A 63 -4.92 -7.07 8.70
N THR A 64 -3.86 -7.81 8.47
CA THR A 64 -2.62 -7.67 9.24
C THR A 64 -1.50 -7.09 8.40
N GLY A 65 -0.56 -6.47 9.09
CA GLY A 65 0.61 -5.88 8.47
C GLY A 65 1.61 -5.42 9.52
N LYS A 66 2.52 -4.57 9.11
CA LYS A 66 3.58 -4.07 9.99
C LYS A 66 3.58 -2.55 10.02
N ARG A 67 3.58 -1.98 11.24
CA ARG A 67 3.73 -0.54 11.41
C ARG A 67 5.16 -0.14 11.06
N VAL A 68 5.30 0.89 10.22
CA VAL A 68 6.60 1.42 9.79
C VAL A 68 6.77 2.82 10.34
N LEU A 69 7.87 3.06 11.05
CA LEU A 69 8.16 4.35 11.68
C LEU A 69 9.25 5.08 10.90
N GLY A 70 9.33 6.40 11.11
CA GLY A 70 10.42 7.21 10.57
C GLY A 70 10.33 7.54 9.09
N MET A 71 9.15 7.36 8.48
CA MET A 71 8.94 7.73 7.08
C MET A 71 8.58 9.22 6.94
N PHE A 72 8.89 9.77 5.78
CA PHE A 72 8.55 11.15 5.44
C PHE A 72 7.65 11.15 4.20
N PRO A 73 6.60 11.97 4.12
CA PRO A 73 6.14 12.94 5.12
C PRO A 73 5.56 12.29 6.38
N PRO A 74 5.35 13.06 7.47
CA PRO A 74 4.77 12.51 8.69
C PRO A 74 3.38 11.94 8.45
N GLY A 75 3.11 10.77 9.02
CA GLY A 75 1.84 10.11 8.90
C GLY A 75 1.89 8.71 9.51
N GLU A 76 0.83 7.96 9.27
CA GLU A 76 0.72 6.59 9.76
C GLU A 76 0.98 5.62 8.61
N VAL A 77 2.04 4.82 8.72
CA VAL A 77 2.53 3.96 7.64
C VAL A 77 2.41 2.50 8.03
N TYR A 78 1.84 1.69 7.12
CA TYR A 78 1.80 0.24 7.27
C TYR A 78 2.32 -0.44 6.02
N ALA A 79 3.06 -1.53 6.22
CA ALA A 79 3.46 -2.46 5.17
C ALA A 79 2.56 -3.69 5.24
N PHE A 80 2.21 -4.24 4.09
CA PHE A 80 1.32 -5.39 4.01
C PHE A 80 1.52 -6.12 2.68
N TRP A 81 1.00 -7.36 2.61
CA TRP A 81 1.00 -8.12 1.37
C TRP A 81 -0.29 -7.82 0.60
N PHE A 82 -0.18 -7.70 -0.72
CA PHE A 82 -1.35 -7.62 -1.60
C PHE A 82 -1.13 -8.51 -2.81
N PHE A 83 -2.19 -8.78 -3.56
CA PHE A 83 -2.14 -9.67 -4.70
C PHE A 83 -2.58 -8.97 -5.97
N PHE A 84 -1.87 -9.26 -7.06
CA PHE A 84 -2.27 -8.79 -8.38
C PHE A 84 -1.92 -9.87 -9.40
N ARG A 85 -2.92 -10.27 -10.19
CA ARG A 85 -2.77 -11.32 -11.21
C ARG A 85 -2.13 -12.59 -10.65
N GLY A 86 -2.56 -12.98 -9.45
CA GLY A 86 -2.08 -14.19 -8.79
C GLY A 86 -0.69 -14.09 -8.17
N GLN A 87 -0.04 -12.92 -8.22
CA GLN A 87 1.27 -12.72 -7.62
C GLN A 87 1.15 -11.97 -6.31
N ARG A 88 1.92 -12.42 -5.31
CA ARG A 88 2.01 -11.75 -4.02
C ARG A 88 3.02 -10.61 -4.11
N LEU A 89 2.60 -9.44 -3.67
CA LEU A 89 3.40 -8.22 -3.75
C LEU A 89 3.51 -7.56 -2.38
N TYR A 90 4.61 -6.85 -2.18
CA TYR A 90 4.86 -6.09 -0.96
C TYR A 90 4.37 -4.66 -1.15
N GLY A 91 3.45 -4.22 -0.28
CA GLY A 91 2.90 -2.87 -0.30
C GLY A 91 3.29 -2.08 0.94
N LYS A 92 3.47 -0.78 0.78
CA LYS A 92 3.73 0.13 1.90
C LYS A 92 3.09 1.47 1.60
N ILE A 93 2.18 1.88 2.47
CA ILE A 93 1.39 3.10 2.28
C ILE A 93 1.43 3.96 3.53
N ASN A 94 1.59 5.26 3.32
CA ASN A 94 1.50 6.30 4.35
C ASN A 94 0.16 7.03 4.19
N LEU A 95 -0.65 7.03 5.24
CA LEU A 95 -1.76 7.99 5.35
C LEU A 95 -1.18 9.23 5.99
N VAL A 96 -0.95 10.27 5.17
CA VAL A 96 -0.29 11.49 5.60
C VAL A 96 -1.11 12.20 6.68
N ASP A 97 -0.45 12.84 7.62
CA ASP A 97 -1.12 13.58 8.68
C ASP A 97 -2.19 14.53 8.10
N GLY A 98 -3.37 14.53 8.71
CA GLY A 98 -4.54 15.21 8.17
C GLY A 98 -5.50 14.31 7.42
N GLY A 99 -5.06 13.12 6.99
CA GLY A 99 -5.93 12.09 6.41
C GLY A 99 -6.47 12.38 5.02
N LEU A 100 -5.89 13.33 4.28
CA LEU A 100 -6.39 13.74 2.96
C LEU A 100 -5.58 13.16 1.79
N GLU A 101 -4.39 12.66 2.06
CA GLU A 101 -3.46 12.17 1.04
C GLU A 101 -2.79 10.88 1.48
N ILE A 102 -2.40 10.07 0.50
CA ILE A 102 -1.56 8.90 0.75
C ILE A 102 -0.31 8.94 -0.11
N VAL A 103 0.77 8.32 0.39
CA VAL A 103 1.99 8.07 -0.37
C VAL A 103 2.23 6.57 -0.40
N VAL A 104 2.38 6.03 -1.60
CA VAL A 104 2.68 4.62 -1.83
C VAL A 104 4.18 4.49 -2.09
N TYR A 105 4.88 3.85 -1.16
CA TYR A 105 6.34 3.71 -1.23
C TYR A 105 6.81 2.44 -1.90
N SER A 106 6.02 1.36 -1.83
CA SER A 106 6.43 0.05 -2.31
C SER A 106 5.26 -0.70 -2.91
N VAL A 107 5.48 -1.32 -4.08
CA VAL A 107 4.50 -2.15 -4.79
C VAL A 107 5.23 -3.25 -5.57
N HIS A 108 6.25 -3.86 -4.98
CA HIS A 108 7.13 -4.77 -5.70
C HIS A 108 6.95 -6.22 -5.26
N ARG A 109 7.48 -7.13 -6.07
CA ARG A 109 7.55 -8.55 -5.71
C ARG A 109 8.38 -8.71 -4.44
N PRO A 110 8.12 -9.78 -3.64
CA PRO A 110 8.92 -10.00 -2.44
C PRO A 110 10.40 -10.07 -2.78
N LEU A 111 11.21 -9.32 -2.03
CA LEU A 111 12.65 -9.34 -2.14
C LEU A 111 13.20 -10.23 -1.02
N LYS A 112 14.42 -10.73 -1.21
CA LYS A 112 15.08 -11.52 -0.16
C LYS A 112 15.20 -10.67 1.09
N GLY A 113 14.64 -11.16 2.19
CA GLY A 113 14.64 -10.43 3.46
C GLY A 113 13.38 -9.62 3.74
N ASP A 114 12.42 -9.53 2.78
CA ASP A 114 11.14 -8.88 3.03
C ASP A 114 10.27 -9.76 3.93
N GLU A 115 9.97 -9.25 5.10
CA GLU A 115 9.09 -9.91 6.07
C GLU A 115 8.15 -8.89 6.70
N LEU A 116 6.98 -9.36 7.07
CA LEU A 116 6.01 -8.57 7.82
C LEU A 116 5.92 -9.02 9.27
#